data_7b36598f99826fa8fe02307452941338
#
_entry.id   7b36598f99826fa8fe02307452941338
#
_cell.length_a   1.000
_cell.length_b   1.000
_cell.length_c   1.000
_cell.angle_alpha   90.00
_cell.angle_beta   90.00
_cell.angle_gamma   90.00
#
_symmetry.space_group_name_H-M   'P 1'
#
loop_
_entity.id
_entity.type
_entity.pdbx_description
1 polymer ?
#
loop_
_entity_poly.entity_id
_entity_poly.type
_entity_poly.pdbx_seq_one_letter_code
_entity_poly.pdbx_strand_id
1 'polypeptide(L)'
;MNCSRRAAIAAMLAGSAGFGRAQRRPLQVVASFSILADLLRNIGGTSIEVTALVGPDADAHMFEPRPADAKRLADADLVVVNGLGFEGWIDRLVRASGYRGPLIVASAGLQPRMLNGAPDPHAWQSLTCGQDYVRNFRDALLRLAPADAAGLQSRTTQYLARLQALDDSIRKALEPVPKARRRVITSHNAFGYFDAAYGIEFIAAQGRSTESEASAASVARLIDQIRSQKAAAVFVENISDPRLMARIAKESGAKLGGRLYSDALSAPGTEADSYLKLFAHNAKTIITALQTAQAS
;
A
#
# COMPACT_ATOMS: atom_id res chain seq x y z
N MET A 1 -47.68 -21.43 -76.47
CA MET A 1 -46.62 -20.40 -76.33
C MET A 1 -46.77 -19.72 -74.96
N ASN A 2 -46.08 -20.20 -73.94
CA ASN A 2 -46.01 -19.46 -72.68
C ASN A 2 -44.69 -19.88 -71.96
N CYS A 3 -43.75 -18.97 -71.93
CA CYS A 3 -42.43 -19.12 -71.32
C CYS A 3 -42.56 -18.65 -69.87
N SER A 4 -42.42 -19.56 -68.89
CA SER A 4 -42.38 -19.18 -67.49
C SER A 4 -40.93 -19.12 -67.01
N ARG A 5 -40.49 -17.93 -66.66
CA ARG A 5 -39.18 -17.64 -66.02
C ARG A 5 -39.29 -17.97 -64.54
N ARG A 6 -38.59 -19.00 -64.10
CA ARG A 6 -38.31 -19.25 -62.64
C ARG A 6 -37.00 -18.56 -62.29
N ALA A 7 -37.09 -17.44 -61.59
CA ALA A 7 -35.94 -16.81 -60.98
C ALA A 7 -35.62 -17.54 -59.68
N ALA A 8 -34.44 -18.12 -59.60
CA ALA A 8 -33.88 -18.68 -58.36
C ALA A 8 -33.23 -17.57 -57.56
N ILE A 9 -33.79 -17.21 -56.39
CA ILE A 9 -33.16 -16.35 -55.40
C ILE A 9 -32.28 -17.20 -54.52
N ALA A 10 -30.96 -17.12 -54.73
CA ALA A 10 -29.98 -17.68 -53.81
C ALA A 10 -29.81 -16.72 -52.62
N ALA A 11 -30.39 -17.03 -51.46
CA ALA A 11 -30.14 -16.36 -50.22
C ALA A 11 -28.74 -16.75 -49.69
N MET A 12 -27.74 -15.87 -49.81
CA MET A 12 -26.49 -15.97 -49.10
C MET A 12 -26.72 -15.67 -47.64
N LEU A 13 -26.79 -16.69 -46.79
CA LEU A 13 -26.62 -16.61 -45.34
C LEU A 13 -25.16 -16.35 -45.04
N ALA A 14 -24.79 -15.05 -44.90
CA ALA A 14 -23.53 -14.66 -44.33
C ALA A 14 -23.59 -14.96 -42.82
N GLY A 15 -23.11 -16.14 -42.42
CA GLY A 15 -22.87 -16.50 -41.03
C GLY A 15 -21.80 -15.63 -40.47
N SER A 16 -22.20 -14.58 -39.72
CA SER A 16 -21.29 -13.84 -38.84
C SER A 16 -20.83 -14.81 -37.74
N ALA A 17 -19.71 -15.50 -38.00
CA ALA A 17 -18.96 -16.20 -36.96
C ALA A 17 -18.44 -15.14 -36.01
N GLY A 18 -19.24 -14.80 -35.02
CA GLY A 18 -18.79 -14.05 -33.84
C GLY A 18 -17.68 -14.88 -33.21
N PHE A 19 -16.43 -14.50 -33.42
CA PHE A 19 -15.32 -14.98 -32.62
C PHE A 19 -15.62 -14.56 -31.16
N GLY A 20 -16.32 -15.40 -30.44
CA GLY A 20 -16.45 -15.33 -29.01
C GLY A 20 -15.02 -15.34 -28.46
N ARG A 21 -14.55 -14.17 -28.04
CA ARG A 21 -13.31 -14.04 -27.29
C ARG A 21 -13.51 -14.89 -26.05
N ALA A 22 -12.94 -16.09 -26.03
CA ALA A 22 -12.96 -16.93 -24.83
C ALA A 22 -12.44 -16.04 -23.69
N GLN A 23 -13.31 -15.71 -22.76
CA GLN A 23 -12.98 -14.86 -21.63
C GLN A 23 -11.97 -15.66 -20.78
N ARG A 24 -10.69 -15.32 -20.91
CA ARG A 24 -9.64 -15.96 -20.10
C ARG A 24 -9.98 -15.72 -18.64
N ARG A 25 -9.75 -16.75 -17.80
CA ARG A 25 -9.89 -16.57 -16.35
C ARG A 25 -9.01 -15.41 -15.88
N PRO A 26 -9.43 -14.65 -14.88
CA PRO A 26 -8.57 -13.65 -14.25
C PRO A 26 -7.27 -14.29 -13.73
N LEU A 27 -6.15 -13.60 -13.85
CA LEU A 27 -4.89 -14.02 -13.24
C LEU A 27 -5.02 -14.04 -11.72
N GLN A 28 -4.61 -15.13 -11.10
CA GLN A 28 -4.56 -15.25 -9.64
C GLN A 28 -3.28 -14.57 -9.14
N VAL A 29 -3.42 -13.43 -8.48
CA VAL A 29 -2.31 -12.64 -7.97
C VAL A 29 -2.28 -12.72 -6.46
N VAL A 30 -1.13 -13.07 -5.90
CA VAL A 30 -0.91 -13.05 -4.45
C VAL A 30 0.01 -11.88 -4.11
N ALA A 31 -0.50 -10.95 -3.31
CA ALA A 31 0.27 -9.85 -2.73
C ALA A 31 0.66 -10.16 -1.29
N SER A 32 1.83 -9.75 -0.84
CA SER A 32 2.28 -10.01 0.53
C SER A 32 1.39 -9.34 1.57
N PHE A 33 0.90 -8.11 1.32
CA PHE A 33 0.04 -7.39 2.27
C PHE A 33 -1.00 -6.50 1.59
N SER A 34 -1.93 -5.98 2.38
CA SER A 34 -3.15 -5.32 1.94
C SER A 34 -2.92 -4.09 1.05
N ILE A 35 -1.87 -3.29 1.29
CA ILE A 35 -1.56 -2.10 0.50
C ILE A 35 -1.18 -2.47 -0.94
N LEU A 36 -0.30 -3.46 -1.13
CA LEU A 36 0.06 -3.93 -2.49
C LEU A 36 -1.15 -4.52 -3.21
N ALA A 37 -1.99 -5.25 -2.48
CA ALA A 37 -3.20 -5.82 -3.04
C ALA A 37 -4.16 -4.74 -3.56
N ASP A 38 -4.32 -3.62 -2.86
CA ASP A 38 -5.16 -2.51 -3.30
C ASP A 38 -4.59 -1.84 -4.56
N LEU A 39 -3.28 -1.54 -4.57
CA LEU A 39 -2.61 -0.97 -5.73
C LEU A 39 -2.81 -1.84 -6.98
N LEU A 40 -2.64 -3.16 -6.84
CA LEU A 40 -2.86 -4.13 -7.92
C LEU A 40 -4.31 -4.13 -8.41
N ARG A 41 -5.31 -4.17 -7.49
CA ARG A 41 -6.73 -4.16 -7.85
C ARG A 41 -7.12 -2.91 -8.63
N ASN A 42 -6.58 -1.75 -8.24
CA ASN A 42 -6.88 -0.48 -8.90
C ASN A 42 -6.45 -0.45 -10.37
N ILE A 43 -5.34 -1.10 -10.72
CA ILE A 43 -4.84 -1.11 -12.11
C ILE A 43 -5.23 -2.36 -12.89
N GLY A 44 -5.32 -3.52 -12.24
CA GLY A 44 -5.61 -4.80 -12.88
C GLY A 44 -7.07 -4.97 -13.29
N GLY A 45 -8.01 -4.33 -12.55
CA GLY A 45 -9.44 -4.43 -12.84
C GLY A 45 -9.93 -5.88 -12.83
N THR A 46 -10.74 -6.23 -13.81
CA THR A 46 -11.32 -7.59 -13.96
C THR A 46 -10.36 -8.61 -14.55
N SER A 47 -9.16 -8.21 -14.97
CA SER A 47 -8.16 -9.12 -15.56
C SER A 47 -7.37 -9.89 -14.51
N ILE A 48 -7.48 -9.51 -13.24
CA ILE A 48 -6.80 -10.14 -12.12
C ILE A 48 -7.75 -10.38 -10.95
N GLU A 49 -7.46 -11.39 -10.15
CA GLU A 49 -8.05 -11.61 -8.84
C GLU A 49 -6.92 -11.57 -7.81
N VAL A 50 -7.00 -10.65 -6.83
CA VAL A 50 -5.89 -10.40 -5.90
C VAL A 50 -6.23 -10.85 -4.50
N THR A 51 -5.39 -11.73 -3.94
CA THR A 51 -5.40 -12.13 -2.53
C THR A 51 -4.21 -11.52 -1.81
N ALA A 52 -4.45 -10.88 -0.66
CA ALA A 52 -3.38 -10.48 0.26
C ALA A 52 -3.11 -11.62 1.25
N LEU A 53 -1.83 -11.92 1.52
CA LEU A 53 -1.45 -12.86 2.58
C LEU A 53 -1.70 -12.23 3.95
N VAL A 54 -1.25 -10.99 4.13
CA VAL A 54 -1.53 -10.21 5.33
C VAL A 54 -2.65 -9.23 5.02
N GLY A 55 -3.76 -9.41 5.72
CA GLY A 55 -5.00 -8.65 5.51
C GLY A 55 -4.98 -7.24 6.12
N PRO A 56 -6.14 -6.57 6.09
CA PRO A 56 -6.34 -5.30 6.77
C PRO A 56 -6.07 -5.40 8.27
N ASP A 57 -5.59 -4.28 8.88
CA ASP A 57 -5.30 -4.13 10.31
C ASP A 57 -4.36 -5.21 10.89
N ALA A 58 -3.66 -5.96 10.05
CA ALA A 58 -2.74 -7.01 10.45
C ALA A 58 -1.29 -6.58 10.24
N ASP A 59 -0.43 -6.97 11.17
CA ASP A 59 1.00 -6.66 11.16
C ASP A 59 1.75 -7.62 10.23
N ALA A 60 2.34 -7.09 9.16
CA ALA A 60 3.09 -7.88 8.20
C ALA A 60 4.51 -8.24 8.67
N HIS A 61 5.10 -7.48 9.60
CA HIS A 61 6.38 -7.83 10.21
C HIS A 61 6.27 -9.11 11.06
N MET A 62 5.13 -9.24 11.78
CA MET A 62 4.87 -10.34 12.71
C MET A 62 4.09 -11.50 12.08
N PHE A 63 3.92 -11.50 10.77
CA PHE A 63 3.12 -12.52 10.09
C PHE A 63 3.79 -13.90 10.12
N GLU A 64 3.04 -14.88 10.61
CA GLU A 64 3.42 -16.30 10.61
C GLU A 64 2.63 -17.05 9.53
N PRO A 65 3.30 -17.43 8.40
CA PRO A 65 2.63 -18.14 7.32
C PRO A 65 2.09 -19.50 7.74
N ARG A 66 0.89 -19.83 7.28
CA ARG A 66 0.20 -21.11 7.49
C ARG A 66 0.30 -22.01 6.24
N PRO A 67 0.04 -23.31 6.33
CA PRO A 67 0.04 -24.21 5.17
C PRO A 67 -0.90 -23.75 4.05
N ALA A 68 -2.03 -23.10 4.39
CA ALA A 68 -2.94 -22.53 3.41
C ALA A 68 -2.32 -21.39 2.59
N ASP A 69 -1.37 -20.63 3.15
CA ASP A 69 -0.67 -19.56 2.45
C ASP A 69 0.33 -20.11 1.44
N ALA A 70 1.02 -21.20 1.79
CA ALA A 70 1.87 -21.95 0.84
C ALA A 70 1.05 -22.46 -0.35
N LYS A 71 -0.17 -22.99 -0.10
CA LYS A 71 -1.06 -23.40 -1.18
C LYS A 71 -1.49 -22.23 -2.07
N ARG A 72 -1.82 -21.08 -1.49
CA ARG A 72 -2.18 -19.87 -2.27
C ARG A 72 -1.03 -19.42 -3.18
N LEU A 73 0.21 -19.46 -2.69
CA LEU A 73 1.37 -19.16 -3.51
C LEU A 73 1.55 -20.20 -4.64
N ALA A 74 1.42 -21.49 -4.34
CA ALA A 74 1.55 -22.56 -5.33
C ALA A 74 0.57 -22.41 -6.50
N ASP A 75 -0.65 -21.95 -6.20
CA ASP A 75 -1.74 -21.78 -7.16
C ASP A 75 -1.71 -20.40 -7.88
N ALA A 76 -0.79 -19.48 -7.52
CA ALA A 76 -0.72 -18.14 -8.07
C ALA A 76 -0.11 -18.08 -9.48
N ASP A 77 -0.65 -17.20 -10.32
CA ASP A 77 -0.06 -16.82 -11.61
C ASP A 77 1.03 -15.74 -11.44
N LEU A 78 0.95 -14.94 -10.35
CA LEU A 78 1.89 -13.89 -10.00
C LEU A 78 1.96 -13.70 -8.48
N VAL A 79 3.16 -13.60 -7.94
CA VAL A 79 3.41 -13.20 -6.55
C VAL A 79 4.04 -11.81 -6.54
N VAL A 80 3.56 -10.93 -5.65
CA VAL A 80 4.04 -9.56 -5.50
C VAL A 80 4.41 -9.30 -4.04
N VAL A 81 5.64 -8.84 -3.82
CA VAL A 81 6.20 -8.54 -2.51
C VAL A 81 6.72 -7.09 -2.46
N ASN A 82 6.87 -6.52 -1.27
CA ASN A 82 7.45 -5.19 -1.13
C ASN A 82 8.94 -5.17 -1.44
N GLY A 83 9.66 -6.11 -0.85
CA GLY A 83 11.12 -6.11 -0.85
C GLY A 83 11.72 -5.25 0.27
N LEU A 84 13.00 -4.86 0.14
CA LEU A 84 13.74 -4.05 1.11
C LEU A 84 13.81 -4.70 2.52
N GLY A 85 13.58 -6.01 2.61
CA GLY A 85 13.58 -6.76 3.87
C GLY A 85 12.33 -6.59 4.73
N PHE A 86 11.21 -6.14 4.13
CA PHE A 86 9.93 -5.99 4.85
C PHE A 86 9.36 -7.33 5.29
N GLU A 87 9.27 -8.26 4.35
CA GLU A 87 8.69 -9.59 4.59
C GLU A 87 9.80 -10.59 4.97
N GLY A 88 10.23 -10.61 6.22
CA GLY A 88 11.29 -11.54 6.68
C GLY A 88 10.94 -13.03 6.51
N TRP A 89 9.66 -13.35 6.37
CA TRP A 89 9.10 -14.69 6.22
C TRP A 89 8.94 -15.17 4.77
N ILE A 90 9.00 -14.27 3.76
CA ILE A 90 8.56 -14.56 2.39
C ILE A 90 9.42 -15.61 1.67
N ASP A 91 10.74 -15.54 1.79
CA ASP A 91 11.64 -16.50 1.12
C ASP A 91 11.41 -17.94 1.59
N ARG A 92 11.15 -18.11 2.89
CA ARG A 92 10.82 -19.42 3.46
C ARG A 92 9.49 -19.93 2.92
N LEU A 93 8.47 -19.04 2.83
CA LEU A 93 7.16 -19.40 2.32
C LEU A 93 7.20 -19.75 0.83
N VAL A 94 7.91 -18.98 0.00
CA VAL A 94 8.09 -19.26 -1.43
C VAL A 94 8.74 -20.62 -1.63
N ARG A 95 9.81 -20.92 -0.89
CA ARG A 95 10.45 -22.26 -0.95
C ARG A 95 9.50 -23.38 -0.52
N ALA A 96 8.76 -23.20 0.56
CA ALA A 96 7.85 -24.21 1.09
C ALA A 96 6.64 -24.46 0.16
N SER A 97 6.19 -23.44 -0.57
CA SER A 97 5.08 -23.56 -1.52
C SER A 97 5.44 -24.31 -2.82
N GLY A 98 6.72 -24.40 -3.15
CA GLY A 98 7.17 -24.89 -4.45
C GLY A 98 6.85 -23.95 -5.62
N TYR A 99 6.45 -22.72 -5.36
CA TYR A 99 6.15 -21.72 -6.39
C TYR A 99 7.32 -21.48 -7.33
N ARG A 100 7.06 -21.46 -8.63
CA ARG A 100 8.05 -21.27 -9.72
C ARG A 100 7.65 -20.15 -10.69
N GLY A 101 6.52 -19.51 -10.44
CA GLY A 101 6.01 -18.43 -11.28
C GLY A 101 6.77 -17.10 -11.09
N PRO A 102 6.33 -16.03 -11.77
CA PRO A 102 6.90 -14.72 -11.65
C PRO A 102 6.72 -14.13 -10.23
N LEU A 103 7.81 -13.62 -9.66
CA LEU A 103 7.79 -12.85 -8.41
C LEU A 103 8.26 -11.43 -8.71
N ILE A 104 7.44 -10.45 -8.35
CA ILE A 104 7.70 -9.02 -8.56
C ILE A 104 7.95 -8.36 -7.21
N VAL A 105 9.06 -7.63 -7.14
CA VAL A 105 9.40 -6.77 -6.01
C VAL A 105 8.86 -5.36 -6.32
N ALA A 106 7.92 -4.89 -5.50
CA ALA A 106 7.25 -3.59 -5.68
C ALA A 106 8.24 -2.43 -5.68
N SER A 107 9.22 -2.47 -4.79
CA SER A 107 10.27 -1.45 -4.63
C SER A 107 11.44 -1.57 -5.62
N ALA A 108 11.35 -2.45 -6.63
CA ALA A 108 12.42 -2.60 -7.61
C ALA A 108 12.74 -1.27 -8.31
N GLY A 109 14.03 -0.95 -8.44
CA GLY A 109 14.51 0.30 -9.06
C GLY A 109 14.49 1.54 -8.18
N LEU A 110 13.91 1.49 -6.98
CA LEU A 110 13.99 2.59 -6.03
C LEU A 110 15.39 2.70 -5.41
N GLN A 111 15.80 3.93 -5.13
CA GLN A 111 16.92 4.21 -4.23
C GLN A 111 16.37 4.23 -2.80
N PRO A 112 16.62 3.19 -1.98
CA PRO A 112 16.01 3.10 -0.68
C PRO A 112 16.61 4.14 0.28
N ARG A 113 15.77 4.68 1.15
CA ARG A 113 16.26 5.37 2.34
C ARG A 113 16.99 4.37 3.24
N MET A 114 18.03 4.85 3.89
CA MET A 114 18.74 4.05 4.87
C MET A 114 18.30 4.42 6.29
N LEU A 115 18.02 3.43 7.10
CA LEU A 115 17.65 3.57 8.50
C LEU A 115 18.54 2.65 9.35
N ASN A 116 19.40 3.24 10.18
CA ASN A 116 20.34 2.50 11.03
C ASN A 116 21.22 1.49 10.25
N GLY A 117 21.73 1.90 9.08
CA GLY A 117 22.63 1.09 8.26
C GLY A 117 21.95 0.03 7.40
N ALA A 118 20.63 -0.04 7.38
CA ALA A 118 19.86 -0.95 6.52
C ALA A 118 18.78 -0.21 5.72
N PRO A 119 18.29 -0.76 4.60
CA PRO A 119 17.19 -0.18 3.86
C PRO A 119 15.94 -0.01 4.72
N ASP A 120 15.31 1.15 4.62
CA ASP A 120 13.98 1.40 5.18
C ASP A 120 12.95 0.76 4.24
N PRO A 121 12.14 -0.24 4.70
CA PRO A 121 11.25 -0.95 3.81
C PRO A 121 9.97 -0.19 3.45
N HIS A 122 9.62 0.90 4.17
CA HIS A 122 8.31 1.53 4.15
C HIS A 122 8.15 2.53 2.99
N ALA A 123 8.64 2.17 1.78
CA ALA A 123 8.63 3.09 0.64
C ALA A 123 7.21 3.48 0.17
N TRP A 124 6.19 2.65 0.43
CA TRP A 124 4.79 3.00 0.17
C TRP A 124 4.31 4.21 0.95
N GLN A 125 5.02 4.66 1.99
CA GLN A 125 4.72 5.88 2.74
C GLN A 125 5.12 7.17 2.00
N SER A 126 5.50 7.07 0.72
CA SER A 126 5.62 8.17 -0.23
C SER A 126 4.73 7.91 -1.44
N LEU A 127 3.86 8.86 -1.79
CA LEU A 127 3.02 8.74 -3.00
C LEU A 127 3.85 8.66 -4.28
N THR A 128 5.02 9.30 -4.33
CA THR A 128 5.96 9.18 -5.44
C THR A 128 6.49 7.75 -5.57
N CYS A 129 6.94 7.13 -4.48
CA CYS A 129 7.35 5.72 -4.49
C CYS A 129 6.17 4.79 -4.79
N GLY A 130 4.97 5.12 -4.29
CA GLY A 130 3.74 4.39 -4.64
C GLY A 130 3.42 4.43 -6.14
N GLN A 131 3.72 5.54 -6.83
CA GLN A 131 3.61 5.60 -8.29
C GLN A 131 4.61 4.66 -8.98
N ASP A 132 5.84 4.51 -8.44
CA ASP A 132 6.83 3.57 -8.99
C ASP A 132 6.38 2.11 -8.78
N TYR A 133 5.80 1.79 -7.63
CA TYR A 133 5.15 0.49 -7.38
C TYR A 133 4.09 0.19 -8.45
N VAL A 134 3.21 1.15 -8.71
CA VAL A 134 2.16 1.03 -9.73
C VAL A 134 2.75 0.80 -11.13
N ARG A 135 3.85 1.47 -11.48
CA ARG A 135 4.56 1.25 -12.77
C ARG A 135 5.16 -0.16 -12.86
N ASN A 136 5.79 -0.64 -11.79
CA ASN A 136 6.35 -1.99 -11.73
C ASN A 136 5.26 -3.05 -11.90
N PHE A 137 4.10 -2.86 -11.26
CA PHE A 137 2.95 -3.77 -11.39
C PHE A 137 2.35 -3.74 -12.79
N ARG A 138 2.19 -2.54 -13.38
CA ARG A 138 1.74 -2.39 -14.77
C ARG A 138 2.63 -3.19 -15.73
N ASP A 139 3.94 -3.04 -15.62
CA ASP A 139 4.89 -3.68 -16.52
C ASP A 139 4.87 -5.22 -16.39
N ALA A 140 4.66 -5.73 -15.18
CA ALA A 140 4.47 -7.15 -14.95
C ALA A 140 3.14 -7.65 -15.56
N LEU A 141 2.05 -6.93 -15.31
CA LEU A 141 0.72 -7.32 -15.80
C LEU A 141 0.61 -7.21 -17.32
N LEU A 142 1.27 -6.25 -17.96
CA LEU A 142 1.32 -6.16 -19.43
C LEU A 142 1.94 -7.41 -20.06
N ARG A 143 2.94 -8.01 -19.41
CA ARG A 143 3.55 -9.27 -19.88
C ARG A 143 2.63 -10.48 -19.69
N LEU A 144 1.87 -10.50 -18.60
CA LEU A 144 1.04 -11.66 -18.23
C LEU A 144 -0.38 -11.61 -18.83
N ALA A 145 -0.92 -10.40 -19.02
CA ALA A 145 -2.26 -10.16 -19.55
C ALA A 145 -2.25 -9.24 -20.78
N PRO A 146 -1.51 -9.56 -21.87
CA PRO A 146 -1.38 -8.66 -23.03
C PRO A 146 -2.72 -8.40 -23.74
N ALA A 147 -3.71 -9.26 -23.55
CA ALA A 147 -5.05 -9.07 -24.13
C ALA A 147 -5.82 -7.89 -23.52
N ASP A 148 -5.46 -7.44 -22.33
CA ASP A 148 -6.04 -6.28 -21.64
C ASP A 148 -5.09 -5.07 -21.61
N ALA A 149 -4.07 -5.03 -22.44
CA ALA A 149 -3.04 -4.00 -22.39
C ALA A 149 -3.61 -2.56 -22.43
N ALA A 150 -4.59 -2.30 -23.28
CA ALA A 150 -5.22 -0.97 -23.38
C ALA A 150 -5.99 -0.61 -22.10
N GLY A 151 -6.77 -1.53 -21.53
CA GLY A 151 -7.50 -1.34 -20.28
C GLY A 151 -6.55 -1.11 -19.11
N LEU A 152 -5.50 -1.91 -19.01
CA LEU A 152 -4.46 -1.79 -17.98
C LEU A 152 -3.73 -0.43 -18.06
N GLN A 153 -3.34 0.00 -19.26
CA GLN A 153 -2.69 1.30 -19.45
C GLN A 153 -3.62 2.45 -19.06
N SER A 154 -4.89 2.40 -19.46
CA SER A 154 -5.88 3.41 -19.10
C SER A 154 -6.08 3.53 -17.60
N ARG A 155 -6.33 2.40 -16.92
CA ARG A 155 -6.50 2.37 -15.46
C ARG A 155 -5.25 2.84 -14.73
N THR A 156 -4.07 2.42 -15.19
CA THR A 156 -2.78 2.88 -14.62
C THR A 156 -2.64 4.39 -14.73
N THR A 157 -2.86 4.97 -15.91
CA THR A 157 -2.77 6.43 -16.12
C THR A 157 -3.71 7.19 -15.20
N GLN A 158 -4.97 6.74 -15.09
CA GLN A 158 -5.96 7.36 -14.21
C GLN A 158 -5.56 7.25 -12.73
N TYR A 159 -5.03 6.10 -12.31
CA TYR A 159 -4.63 5.90 -10.93
C TYR A 159 -3.39 6.73 -10.56
N LEU A 160 -2.39 6.80 -11.43
CA LEU A 160 -1.23 7.68 -11.26
C LEU A 160 -1.61 9.16 -11.15
N ALA A 161 -2.57 9.62 -11.97
CA ALA A 161 -3.09 10.98 -11.86
C ALA A 161 -3.78 11.26 -10.52
N ARG A 162 -4.52 10.27 -9.96
CA ARG A 162 -5.12 10.39 -8.62
C ARG A 162 -4.08 10.45 -7.51
N LEU A 163 -3.01 9.64 -7.60
CA LEU A 163 -1.90 9.68 -6.64
C LEU A 163 -1.20 11.04 -6.68
N GLN A 164 -0.94 11.58 -7.87
CA GLN A 164 -0.33 12.90 -8.01
C GLN A 164 -1.21 14.01 -7.44
N ALA A 165 -2.49 14.02 -7.76
CA ALA A 165 -3.43 15.02 -7.25
C ALA A 165 -3.51 14.99 -5.70
N LEU A 166 -3.45 13.80 -5.10
CA LEU A 166 -3.40 13.66 -3.65
C LEU A 166 -2.08 14.20 -3.07
N ASP A 167 -0.95 13.89 -3.69
CA ASP A 167 0.37 14.42 -3.28
C ASP A 167 0.38 15.96 -3.28
N ASP A 168 -0.09 16.57 -4.36
CA ASP A 168 -0.20 18.03 -4.50
C ASP A 168 -1.10 18.63 -3.43
N SER A 169 -2.24 17.98 -3.14
CA SER A 169 -3.17 18.45 -2.12
C SER A 169 -2.59 18.42 -0.70
N ILE A 170 -1.82 17.38 -0.38
CA ILE A 170 -1.14 17.25 0.92
C ILE A 170 -0.07 18.33 1.06
N ARG A 171 0.76 18.55 0.03
CA ARG A 171 1.78 19.62 0.03
C ARG A 171 1.14 20.98 0.28
N LYS A 172 0.08 21.31 -0.46
CA LYS A 172 -0.67 22.56 -0.30
C LYS A 172 -1.25 22.72 1.10
N ALA A 173 -1.84 21.66 1.66
CA ALA A 173 -2.43 21.68 3.00
C ALA A 173 -1.38 21.88 4.11
N LEU A 174 -0.12 21.52 3.85
CA LEU A 174 0.99 21.71 4.79
C LEU A 174 1.65 23.09 4.69
N GLU A 175 1.46 23.86 3.61
CA GLU A 175 2.08 25.19 3.44
C GLU A 175 1.91 26.12 4.64
N PRO A 176 0.70 26.22 5.26
CA PRO A 176 0.49 27.10 6.40
C PRO A 176 1.19 26.64 7.69
N VAL A 177 1.67 25.41 7.78
CA VAL A 177 2.29 24.83 8.97
C VAL A 177 3.80 25.09 8.93
N PRO A 178 4.40 25.85 9.88
CA PRO A 178 5.85 26.06 9.89
C PRO A 178 6.63 24.76 10.08
N LYS A 179 7.69 24.54 9.28
CA LYS A 179 8.51 23.32 9.34
C LYS A 179 9.01 22.97 10.74
N ALA A 180 9.44 23.99 11.51
CA ALA A 180 9.94 23.79 12.88
C ALA A 180 8.88 23.21 13.86
N ARG A 181 7.60 23.24 13.49
CA ARG A 181 6.49 22.70 14.29
C ARG A 181 5.95 21.37 13.76
N ARG A 182 6.49 20.86 12.65
CA ARG A 182 6.06 19.61 12.03
C ARG A 182 6.76 18.40 12.67
N ARG A 183 6.43 18.13 13.95
CA ARG A 183 6.99 17.03 14.71
C ARG A 183 5.89 16.23 15.39
N VAL A 184 5.89 14.91 15.18
CA VAL A 184 4.88 13.98 15.69
C VAL A 184 5.54 12.68 16.17
N ILE A 185 4.81 11.95 17.01
CA ILE A 185 5.28 10.68 17.61
C ILE A 185 4.43 9.55 17.09
N THR A 186 5.07 8.43 16.73
CA THR A 186 4.44 7.19 16.24
C THR A 186 4.92 5.97 17.02
N SER A 187 4.26 4.83 16.80
CA SER A 187 4.61 3.58 17.48
C SER A 187 5.95 3.03 16.99
N HIS A 188 6.11 2.90 15.68
CA HIS A 188 7.36 2.44 15.07
C HIS A 188 7.81 3.35 13.92
N ASN A 189 9.04 3.14 13.43
CA ASN A 189 9.67 4.02 12.45
C ASN A 189 9.27 3.64 11.01
N ALA A 190 7.99 3.81 10.67
CA ALA A 190 7.45 3.52 9.34
C ALA A 190 7.36 4.74 8.42
N PHE A 191 7.36 5.96 8.97
CA PHE A 191 6.99 7.16 8.22
C PHE A 191 8.16 7.94 7.63
N GLY A 192 9.35 7.34 7.55
CA GLY A 192 10.55 8.01 7.06
C GLY A 192 10.45 8.53 5.63
N TYR A 193 9.75 7.82 4.74
CA TYR A 193 9.47 8.29 3.38
C TYR A 193 8.43 9.40 3.34
N PHE A 194 7.47 9.38 4.26
CA PHE A 194 6.49 10.46 4.43
C PHE A 194 7.18 11.73 4.93
N ASP A 195 8.10 11.60 5.91
CA ASP A 195 8.95 12.71 6.36
C ASP A 195 9.71 13.34 5.19
N ALA A 196 10.44 12.53 4.42
CA ALA A 196 11.21 13.01 3.28
C ALA A 196 10.34 13.70 2.21
N ALA A 197 9.09 13.24 2.02
CA ALA A 197 8.17 13.82 1.03
C ALA A 197 7.56 15.14 1.50
N TYR A 198 7.23 15.27 2.79
CA TYR A 198 6.39 16.36 3.31
C TYR A 198 7.05 17.21 4.40
N GLY A 199 8.25 16.83 4.85
CA GLY A 199 9.00 17.54 5.89
C GLY A 199 8.31 17.54 7.24
N ILE A 200 7.77 16.37 7.64
CA ILE A 200 7.18 16.14 8.95
C ILE A 200 8.09 15.17 9.70
N GLU A 201 8.74 15.61 10.75
CA GLU A 201 9.61 14.79 11.58
C GLU A 201 8.79 13.78 12.40
N PHE A 202 9.03 12.48 12.16
CA PHE A 202 8.45 11.38 12.92
C PHE A 202 9.47 10.83 13.90
N ILE A 203 9.11 10.83 15.19
CA ILE A 203 9.89 10.21 16.25
C ILE A 203 9.14 8.96 16.69
N ALA A 204 9.80 7.81 16.63
CA ALA A 204 9.18 6.52 16.90
C ALA A 204 9.64 5.91 18.22
N ALA A 205 8.72 5.21 18.92
CA ALA A 205 9.02 4.46 20.13
C ALA A 205 9.83 3.18 19.84
N GLN A 206 9.56 2.55 18.70
CA GLN A 206 10.20 1.31 18.22
C GLN A 206 11.02 1.58 16.95
N GLY A 207 11.87 0.61 16.58
CA GLY A 207 12.67 0.65 15.38
C GLY A 207 11.84 0.53 14.10
N ARG A 208 12.49 0.07 13.01
CA ARG A 208 11.88 -0.11 11.68
C ARG A 208 10.96 -1.34 11.56
N SER A 209 10.92 -2.20 12.56
CA SER A 209 10.09 -3.40 12.64
C SER A 209 9.43 -3.45 14.01
N THR A 210 8.27 -4.04 14.07
CA THR A 210 7.49 -4.27 15.29
C THR A 210 7.89 -5.56 16.01
N GLU A 211 8.81 -6.35 15.46
CA GLU A 211 9.30 -7.62 16.05
C GLU A 211 9.94 -7.45 17.43
N SER A 212 10.46 -6.27 17.72
CA SER A 212 11.07 -5.97 19.01
C SER A 212 10.25 -4.92 19.75
N GLU A 213 9.85 -5.24 20.97
CA GLU A 213 9.18 -4.28 21.85
C GLU A 213 10.12 -3.13 22.25
N ALA A 214 9.55 -1.95 22.47
CA ALA A 214 10.29 -0.82 22.99
C ALA A 214 10.75 -1.12 24.43
N SER A 215 12.06 -1.00 24.71
CA SER A 215 12.56 -1.17 26.07
C SER A 215 12.06 -0.06 27.01
N ALA A 216 11.90 -0.34 28.29
CA ALA A 216 11.52 0.66 29.28
C ALA A 216 12.42 1.91 29.25
N ALA A 217 13.73 1.72 29.04
CA ALA A 217 14.69 2.81 28.92
C ALA A 217 14.47 3.66 27.65
N SER A 218 14.08 3.03 26.52
CA SER A 218 13.74 3.74 25.29
C SER A 218 12.46 4.54 25.43
N VAL A 219 11.45 3.97 26.09
CA VAL A 219 10.19 4.67 26.38
C VAL A 219 10.41 5.87 27.30
N ALA A 220 11.22 5.73 28.36
CA ALA A 220 11.54 6.84 29.26
C ALA A 220 12.26 7.99 28.51
N ARG A 221 13.29 7.67 27.72
CA ARG A 221 13.97 8.68 26.89
C ARG A 221 13.03 9.37 25.91
N LEU A 222 12.12 8.63 25.29
CA LEU A 222 11.13 9.21 24.39
C LEU A 222 10.19 10.18 25.12
N ILE A 223 9.70 9.82 26.30
CA ILE A 223 8.86 10.70 27.12
C ILE A 223 9.59 12.02 27.44
N ASP A 224 10.86 11.96 27.85
CA ASP A 224 11.67 13.15 28.13
C ASP A 224 11.91 13.99 26.87
N GLN A 225 12.15 13.33 25.74
CA GLN A 225 12.28 14.01 24.45
C GLN A 225 10.98 14.72 24.02
N ILE A 226 9.82 14.08 24.19
CA ILE A 226 8.52 14.69 23.89
C ILE A 226 8.31 15.95 24.73
N ARG A 227 8.61 15.88 26.03
CA ARG A 227 8.50 17.03 26.94
C ARG A 227 9.40 18.17 26.53
N SER A 228 10.65 17.89 26.17
CA SER A 228 11.65 18.92 25.81
C SER A 228 11.40 19.52 24.42
N GLN A 229 10.95 18.72 23.46
CA GLN A 229 10.82 19.13 22.06
C GLN A 229 9.43 19.58 21.65
N LYS A 230 8.44 19.53 22.55
CA LYS A 230 7.06 19.97 22.32
C LYS A 230 6.45 19.36 21.03
N ALA A 231 6.50 18.03 20.90
CA ALA A 231 5.84 17.35 19.80
C ALA A 231 4.34 17.68 19.78
N ALA A 232 3.78 17.88 18.57
CA ALA A 232 2.40 18.31 18.42
C ALA A 232 1.38 17.27 18.91
N ALA A 233 1.65 15.98 18.66
CA ALA A 233 0.77 14.89 19.07
C ALA A 233 1.51 13.53 19.07
N VAL A 234 0.92 12.59 19.79
CA VAL A 234 1.27 11.17 19.78
C VAL A 234 0.18 10.41 19.02
N PHE A 235 0.56 9.57 18.06
CA PHE A 235 -0.36 8.78 17.26
C PHE A 235 -0.26 7.30 17.59
N VAL A 236 -1.39 6.60 17.55
CA VAL A 236 -1.43 5.14 17.57
C VAL A 236 -1.45 4.62 16.12
N GLU A 237 -0.90 3.44 15.89
CA GLU A 237 -0.94 2.79 14.59
C GLU A 237 -1.92 1.63 14.60
N ASN A 238 -2.58 1.38 13.45
CA ASN A 238 -3.61 0.34 13.35
C ASN A 238 -3.09 -1.08 13.57
N ILE A 239 -1.80 -1.31 13.37
CA ILE A 239 -1.14 -2.62 13.54
C ILE A 239 -0.56 -2.84 14.95
N SER A 240 -0.64 -1.85 15.83
CA SER A 240 0.02 -1.87 17.15
C SER A 240 -0.99 -1.82 18.29
N ASP A 241 -0.60 -2.36 19.45
CA ASP A 241 -1.36 -2.18 20.69
C ASP A 241 -1.36 -0.71 21.11
N PRO A 242 -2.51 -0.05 21.21
CA PRO A 242 -2.59 1.37 21.53
C PRO A 242 -2.15 1.73 22.95
N ARG A 243 -2.03 0.74 23.85
CA ARG A 243 -1.73 0.97 25.28
C ARG A 243 -0.38 1.65 25.50
N LEU A 244 0.65 1.26 24.74
CA LEU A 244 1.98 1.89 24.83
C LEU A 244 1.89 3.38 24.50
N MET A 245 1.28 3.73 23.37
CA MET A 245 1.18 5.12 22.91
C MET A 245 0.28 5.96 23.82
N ALA A 246 -0.80 5.40 24.34
CA ALA A 246 -1.65 6.04 25.34
C ALA A 246 -0.89 6.33 26.65
N ARG A 247 -0.03 5.41 27.11
CA ARG A 247 0.85 5.60 28.25
C ARG A 247 1.88 6.72 28.00
N ILE A 248 2.56 6.69 26.86
CA ILE A 248 3.53 7.72 26.45
C ILE A 248 2.85 9.09 26.43
N ALA A 249 1.67 9.22 25.81
CA ALA A 249 0.91 10.47 25.78
C ALA A 249 0.58 10.96 27.18
N LYS A 250 0.05 10.09 28.05
CA LYS A 250 -0.30 10.42 29.45
C LYS A 250 0.93 10.89 30.26
N GLU A 251 2.03 10.15 30.18
CA GLU A 251 3.23 10.45 30.96
C GLU A 251 3.99 11.67 30.42
N SER A 252 3.98 11.92 29.12
CA SER A 252 4.63 13.10 28.52
C SER A 252 3.79 14.38 28.58
N GLY A 253 2.49 14.28 28.80
CA GLY A 253 1.54 15.39 28.69
C GLY A 253 1.16 15.74 27.24
N ALA A 254 1.60 14.96 26.24
CA ALA A 254 1.24 15.17 24.86
C ALA A 254 -0.18 14.72 24.55
N LYS A 255 -0.83 15.34 23.55
CA LYS A 255 -2.17 14.96 23.11
C LYS A 255 -2.12 13.71 22.24
N LEU A 256 -3.12 12.82 22.36
CA LEU A 256 -3.36 11.78 21.38
C LEU A 256 -3.95 12.41 20.10
N GLY A 257 -3.22 12.26 18.98
CA GLY A 257 -3.58 12.87 17.70
C GLY A 257 -4.57 12.03 16.88
N GLY A 258 -4.82 10.78 17.30
CA GLY A 258 -5.66 9.83 16.59
C GLY A 258 -4.90 8.59 16.12
N ARG A 259 -5.51 7.86 15.18
CA ARG A 259 -4.95 6.64 14.57
C ARG A 259 -4.33 6.97 13.21
N LEU A 260 -3.15 6.41 12.95
CA LEU A 260 -2.52 6.36 11.63
C LEU A 260 -2.50 4.93 11.11
N TYR A 261 -2.44 4.80 9.80
CA TYR A 261 -2.31 3.53 9.09
C TYR A 261 -0.90 3.46 8.50
N SER A 262 -0.05 2.61 9.07
CA SER A 262 1.34 2.46 8.64
C SER A 262 1.50 1.38 7.59
N ASP A 263 1.29 0.11 7.97
CA ASP A 263 1.67 -1.06 7.18
C ASP A 263 0.48 -1.88 6.70
N ALA A 264 -0.72 -1.50 7.04
CA ALA A 264 -1.94 -2.16 6.59
C ALA A 264 -3.05 -1.16 6.29
N LEU A 265 -3.90 -1.50 5.34
CA LEU A 265 -5.20 -0.84 5.15
C LEU A 265 -6.12 -1.17 6.33
N SER A 266 -7.16 -0.39 6.51
CA SER A 266 -8.27 -0.72 7.42
C SER A 266 -9.23 -1.74 6.79
N ALA A 267 -10.15 -2.26 7.62
CA ALA A 267 -11.21 -3.14 7.15
C ALA A 267 -12.04 -2.51 6.03
N PRO A 268 -12.59 -3.29 5.09
CA PRO A 268 -13.41 -2.78 3.99
C PRO A 268 -14.58 -1.92 4.48
N GLY A 269 -14.82 -0.79 3.81
CA GLY A 269 -15.89 0.15 4.15
C GLY A 269 -15.53 1.15 5.25
N THR A 270 -14.30 1.14 5.74
CA THR A 270 -13.81 2.10 6.76
C THR A 270 -12.90 3.17 6.16
N GLU A 271 -12.35 4.06 7.01
CA GLU A 271 -11.70 5.31 6.60
C GLU A 271 -10.40 5.17 5.80
N ALA A 272 -9.73 4.01 5.86
CA ALA A 272 -8.44 3.76 5.19
C ALA A 272 -8.44 2.42 4.43
N ASP A 273 -9.58 2.01 3.88
CA ASP A 273 -9.76 0.73 3.18
C ASP A 273 -9.13 0.68 1.77
N SER A 274 -8.47 1.74 1.35
CA SER A 274 -7.66 1.80 0.13
C SER A 274 -6.43 2.68 0.32
N TYR A 275 -5.41 2.51 -0.51
CA TYR A 275 -4.16 3.26 -0.42
C TYR A 275 -4.36 4.79 -0.49
N LEU A 276 -5.23 5.25 -1.40
CA LEU A 276 -5.59 6.68 -1.48
C LEU A 276 -6.29 7.18 -0.21
N LYS A 277 -7.21 6.40 0.34
CA LYS A 277 -7.91 6.77 1.57
C LYS A 277 -6.98 6.73 2.78
N LEU A 278 -6.07 5.75 2.86
CA LEU A 278 -5.03 5.68 3.88
C LEU A 278 -4.21 6.97 3.91
N PHE A 279 -3.68 7.39 2.75
CA PHE A 279 -2.90 8.63 2.67
C PHE A 279 -3.71 9.87 3.02
N ALA A 280 -4.94 9.98 2.49
CA ALA A 280 -5.83 11.10 2.78
C ALA A 280 -6.17 11.17 4.28
N HIS A 281 -6.46 10.03 4.92
CA HIS A 281 -6.73 9.93 6.35
C HIS A 281 -5.50 10.34 7.17
N ASN A 282 -4.34 9.74 6.90
CA ASN A 282 -3.11 10.03 7.63
C ASN A 282 -2.73 11.51 7.51
N ALA A 283 -2.73 12.06 6.30
CA ALA A 283 -2.41 13.47 6.07
C ALA A 283 -3.38 14.39 6.82
N LYS A 284 -4.69 14.17 6.71
CA LYS A 284 -5.71 14.94 7.43
C LYS A 284 -5.49 14.87 8.94
N THR A 285 -5.29 13.68 9.49
CA THR A 285 -5.12 13.45 10.93
C THR A 285 -3.88 14.17 11.46
N ILE A 286 -2.75 14.05 10.75
CA ILE A 286 -1.50 14.72 11.12
C ILE A 286 -1.64 16.25 11.02
N ILE A 287 -2.13 16.75 9.89
CA ILE A 287 -2.28 18.21 9.65
C ILE A 287 -3.19 18.84 10.70
N THR A 288 -4.30 18.19 11.03
CA THR A 288 -5.22 18.66 12.09
C THR A 288 -4.51 18.77 13.44
N ALA A 289 -3.71 17.77 13.82
CA ALA A 289 -2.96 17.81 15.07
C ALA A 289 -1.89 18.92 15.08
N LEU A 290 -1.18 19.11 13.97
CA LEU A 290 -0.17 20.17 13.82
C LEU A 290 -0.80 21.56 13.92
N GLN A 291 -1.98 21.78 13.32
CA GLN A 291 -2.70 23.06 13.39
C GLN A 291 -3.29 23.32 14.77
N THR A 292 -3.83 22.32 15.43
CA THR A 292 -4.37 22.43 16.80
C THR A 292 -3.27 22.81 17.79
N ALA A 293 -2.07 22.24 17.65
CA ALA A 293 -0.91 22.60 18.47
C ALA A 293 -0.38 24.03 18.23
N GLN A 294 -0.80 24.68 17.15
CA GLN A 294 -0.47 26.10 16.89
C GLN A 294 -1.37 27.04 17.66
N ALA A 295 -2.61 26.63 17.96
CA ALA A 295 -3.61 27.47 18.64
C ALA A 295 -3.52 27.40 20.17
N SER A 296 -2.70 26.49 20.71
CA SER A 296 -2.45 26.28 22.15
C SER A 296 -1.13 26.90 22.59
#